data_f0044840177ea0aaf59daf082eab229e
#
_entry.id   f0044840177ea0aaf59daf082eab229e
#
_cell.length_a   1.000
_cell.length_b   1.000
_cell.length_c   1.000
_cell.angle_alpha   90.00
_cell.angle_beta   90.00
_cell.angle_gamma   90.00
#
_symmetry.space_group_name_H-M   'P 1'
#
loop_
_entity.id
_entity.type
_entity.pdbx_description
1 polymer ?
#
loop_
_entity_poly.entity_id
_entity_poly.type
_entity_poly.pdbx_seq_one_letter_code
_entity_poly.pdbx_strand_id
1 'polypeptide(L)'
;MKPRIIFLLLSIVFPFAIYPQDFSPVKFGDMDHWVTRHINESKIIGGNCKTLYEIGPDTIIDGNITYSNMGNSPWGTSNVMAKVAGITKTNTSVFKEKRGNGFCARLETRIESVKVLGIVNITVLASGSIFLGDMEEPITGTKGAERNLNWGVPFTLCPKAIRYDYKTKIIENENRIRLTGFSKKSQITGQDCAMMVL
;
A
#
# COMPACT_ATOMS: atom_id res chain seq x y z
N MET A 1 -11.68 5.65 80.83
CA MET A 1 -10.71 5.69 79.75
C MET A 1 -11.19 4.81 78.62
N LYS A 2 -11.54 5.39 77.43
CA LYS A 2 -12.01 4.61 76.24
C LYS A 2 -10.81 4.33 75.35
N PRO A 3 -10.56 3.08 74.90
CA PRO A 3 -9.50 2.81 73.93
C PRO A 3 -9.84 3.36 72.56
N ARG A 4 -8.93 4.16 71.97
CA ARG A 4 -8.98 4.60 70.59
C ARG A 4 -8.38 3.50 69.73
N ILE A 5 -9.22 2.82 68.97
CA ILE A 5 -8.81 1.88 67.93
C ILE A 5 -8.30 2.68 66.75
N ILE A 6 -6.98 2.65 66.48
CA ILE A 6 -6.36 3.23 65.28
C ILE A 6 -6.46 2.17 64.17
N PHE A 7 -7.34 2.38 63.18
CA PHE A 7 -7.33 1.58 61.95
C PHE A 7 -6.18 2.00 61.07
N LEU A 8 -5.15 1.16 61.02
CA LEU A 8 -4.07 1.31 60.05
C LEU A 8 -4.53 0.78 58.70
N LEU A 9 -4.89 1.67 57.78
CA LEU A 9 -5.23 1.34 56.40
C LEU A 9 -3.92 0.96 55.68
N LEU A 10 -3.65 -0.34 55.58
CA LEU A 10 -2.54 -0.88 54.78
C LEU A 10 -2.97 -0.81 53.29
N SER A 11 -2.61 0.27 52.59
CA SER A 11 -2.77 0.38 51.15
C SER A 11 -1.78 -0.57 50.48
N ILE A 12 -2.29 -1.71 50.01
CA ILE A 12 -1.55 -2.65 49.16
C ILE A 12 -1.38 -1.99 47.81
N VAL A 13 -0.22 -1.39 47.61
CA VAL A 13 0.20 -0.93 46.27
C VAL A 13 0.58 -2.18 45.48
N PHE A 14 -0.33 -2.67 44.64
CA PHE A 14 0.01 -3.68 43.66
C PHE A 14 0.94 -3.01 42.64
N PRO A 15 2.19 -3.45 42.48
CA PRO A 15 2.99 -3.00 41.37
C PRO A 15 2.34 -3.56 40.07
N PHE A 16 1.68 -2.71 39.32
CA PHE A 16 1.35 -3.04 37.93
C PHE A 16 2.71 -3.23 37.24
N ALA A 17 3.10 -4.47 37.04
CA ALA A 17 4.19 -4.79 36.14
C ALA A 17 3.81 -4.38 34.74
N ILE A 18 4.22 -3.18 34.35
CA ILE A 18 4.14 -2.73 32.97
C ILE A 18 5.19 -3.55 32.23
N TYR A 19 4.77 -4.65 31.61
CA TYR A 19 5.63 -5.38 30.69
C TYR A 19 5.83 -4.50 29.47
N PRO A 20 7.06 -4.08 29.16
CA PRO A 20 7.32 -3.38 27.91
C PRO A 20 6.92 -4.32 26.77
N GLN A 21 6.04 -3.86 25.90
CA GLN A 21 5.75 -4.59 24.68
C GLN A 21 6.93 -4.35 23.75
N ASP A 22 7.74 -5.38 23.53
CA ASP A 22 8.81 -5.34 22.54
C ASP A 22 8.17 -5.33 21.14
N PHE A 23 8.30 -4.20 20.46
CA PHE A 23 7.93 -4.07 19.07
C PHE A 23 9.15 -4.32 18.19
N SER A 24 9.06 -5.31 17.33
CA SER A 24 10.02 -5.52 16.25
C SER A 24 9.55 -4.79 15.02
N PRO A 25 10.22 -3.72 14.56
CA PRO A 25 9.79 -3.00 13.38
C PRO A 25 10.00 -3.86 12.13
N VAL A 26 9.03 -3.83 11.23
CA VAL A 26 9.21 -4.38 9.89
C VAL A 26 10.20 -3.48 9.13
N LYS A 27 11.15 -4.08 8.43
CA LYS A 27 12.15 -3.31 7.66
C LYS A 27 11.46 -2.33 6.72
N PHE A 28 11.90 -1.07 6.68
CA PHE A 28 11.26 0.04 5.95
C PHE A 28 9.78 0.29 6.31
N GLY A 29 9.30 -0.25 7.45
CA GLY A 29 7.92 -0.08 7.90
C GLY A 29 7.60 1.32 8.42
N ASP A 30 8.61 2.17 8.66
CA ASP A 30 8.47 3.60 8.93
C ASP A 30 8.01 4.41 7.70
N MET A 31 8.14 3.84 6.49
CA MET A 31 7.81 4.46 5.22
C MET A 31 8.65 5.72 4.91
N ASP A 32 9.84 5.85 5.49
CA ASP A 32 10.72 6.99 5.25
C ASP A 32 11.63 6.80 4.03
N HIS A 33 11.87 5.56 3.61
CA HIS A 33 12.77 5.20 2.53
C HIS A 33 12.04 4.71 1.29
N TRP A 34 12.42 5.24 0.11
CA TRP A 34 11.70 5.01 -1.14
C TRP A 34 12.61 4.83 -2.35
N VAL A 35 12.33 3.82 -3.13
CA VAL A 35 12.83 3.74 -4.51
C VAL A 35 11.92 4.57 -5.40
N THR A 36 12.50 5.49 -6.15
CA THR A 36 11.79 6.35 -7.12
C THR A 36 12.10 5.86 -8.52
N ARG A 37 11.08 5.55 -9.30
CA ARG A 37 11.22 5.01 -10.66
C ARG A 37 10.63 5.98 -11.67
N HIS A 38 11.37 6.30 -12.72
CA HIS A 38 10.89 7.12 -13.82
C HIS A 38 10.66 6.24 -15.06
N ILE A 39 9.41 6.07 -15.45
CA ILE A 39 9.01 5.20 -16.56
C ILE A 39 8.39 6.03 -17.67
N ASN A 40 8.85 5.83 -18.90
CA ASN A 40 8.30 6.48 -20.06
C ASN A 40 7.17 5.64 -20.65
N GLU A 41 5.93 6.14 -20.59
CA GLU A 41 4.80 5.52 -21.25
C GLU A 41 4.95 5.60 -22.78
N SER A 42 4.35 4.66 -23.49
CA SER A 42 4.42 4.62 -24.96
C SER A 42 3.85 5.88 -25.60
N LYS A 43 4.51 6.39 -26.64
CA LYS A 43 4.10 7.62 -27.36
C LYS A 43 2.65 7.56 -27.86
N ILE A 44 2.17 6.37 -28.26
CA ILE A 44 0.80 6.16 -28.74
C ILE A 44 -0.29 6.47 -27.68
N ILE A 45 0.09 6.53 -26.40
CA ILE A 45 -0.81 6.90 -25.29
C ILE A 45 -0.38 8.21 -24.61
N GLY A 46 0.44 9.03 -25.29
CA GLY A 46 0.86 10.35 -24.83
C GLY A 46 2.35 10.48 -24.49
N GLY A 47 3.09 9.39 -24.32
CA GLY A 47 4.55 9.42 -24.14
C GLY A 47 5.02 10.11 -22.84
N ASN A 48 4.18 10.17 -21.82
CA ASN A 48 4.49 10.85 -20.57
C ASN A 48 5.51 10.06 -19.74
N CYS A 49 6.45 10.76 -19.13
CA CYS A 49 7.25 10.19 -18.06
C CYS A 49 6.44 10.16 -16.76
N LYS A 50 6.35 9.01 -16.15
CA LYS A 50 5.62 8.76 -14.89
C LYS A 50 6.58 8.38 -13.79
N THR A 51 6.28 8.85 -12.59
CA THR A 51 7.03 8.48 -11.40
C THR A 51 6.25 7.44 -10.60
N LEU A 52 6.88 6.32 -10.33
CA LEU A 52 6.40 5.27 -9.44
C LEU A 52 7.26 5.25 -8.18
N TYR A 53 6.64 4.90 -7.07
CA TYR A 53 7.28 4.84 -5.77
C TYR A 53 7.15 3.43 -5.19
N GLU A 54 8.28 2.87 -4.75
CA GLU A 54 8.33 1.58 -4.08
C GLU A 54 8.99 1.75 -2.70
N ILE A 55 8.59 0.93 -1.73
CA ILE A 55 9.14 1.00 -0.38
C ILE A 55 10.46 0.21 -0.35
N GLY A 56 11.57 0.90 -0.11
CA GLY A 56 12.89 0.29 -0.15
C GLY A 56 14.00 1.33 0.02
N PRO A 57 15.26 0.97 -0.24
CA PRO A 57 16.38 1.89 -0.05
C PRO A 57 16.25 3.10 -0.97
N ASP A 58 16.65 4.28 -0.49
CA ASP A 58 16.62 5.52 -1.28
C ASP A 58 17.46 5.38 -2.55
N THR A 59 16.77 5.19 -3.67
CA THR A 59 17.37 4.92 -4.97
C THR A 59 16.50 5.50 -6.07
N ILE A 60 17.13 5.92 -7.18
CA ILE A 60 16.44 6.37 -8.39
C ILE A 60 16.73 5.38 -9.50
N ILE A 61 15.71 4.97 -10.22
CA ILE A 61 15.78 4.07 -11.38
C ILE A 61 15.14 4.77 -12.56
N ASP A 62 15.92 5.04 -13.58
CA ASP A 62 15.45 5.67 -14.81
C ASP A 62 15.25 4.66 -15.93
N GLY A 63 14.16 4.82 -16.67
CA GLY A 63 13.82 3.99 -17.82
C GLY A 63 12.82 2.87 -17.51
N ASN A 64 12.41 2.17 -18.56
CA ASN A 64 11.36 1.14 -18.50
C ASN A 64 11.95 -0.20 -18.02
N ILE A 65 12.51 -0.19 -16.83
CA ILE A 65 13.13 -1.35 -16.16
C ILE A 65 12.09 -1.98 -15.25
N THR A 66 11.94 -3.30 -15.35
CA THR A 66 11.11 -4.10 -14.43
C THR A 66 11.65 -4.00 -13.01
N TYR A 67 10.75 -3.91 -12.05
CA TYR A 67 11.13 -3.81 -10.65
C TYR A 67 11.06 -5.16 -9.95
N SER A 68 11.97 -5.38 -9.06
CA SER A 68 11.88 -6.37 -7.99
C SER A 68 12.38 -5.73 -6.70
N ASN A 69 11.89 -6.22 -5.56
CA ASN A 69 12.16 -5.61 -4.26
C ASN A 69 13.65 -5.47 -4.00
N MET A 70 14.10 -4.24 -3.71
CA MET A 70 15.49 -3.89 -3.47
C MET A 70 15.81 -3.83 -1.98
N GLY A 71 17.08 -4.07 -1.64
CA GLY A 71 17.57 -3.93 -0.27
C GLY A 71 16.90 -4.86 0.73
N ASN A 72 16.40 -6.02 0.28
CA ASN A 72 15.58 -6.93 1.08
C ASN A 72 14.35 -6.23 1.69
N SER A 73 13.72 -5.33 0.94
CA SER A 73 12.42 -4.79 1.31
C SER A 73 11.38 -5.90 1.29
N PRO A 74 10.59 -6.07 2.35
CA PRO A 74 9.49 -7.04 2.33
C PRO A 74 8.22 -6.48 1.69
N TRP A 75 8.24 -5.22 1.24
CA TRP A 75 7.06 -4.48 0.81
C TRP A 75 6.88 -4.50 -0.69
N GLY A 76 5.71 -4.93 -1.14
CA GLY A 76 5.18 -4.67 -2.47
C GLY A 76 4.20 -3.52 -2.47
N THR A 77 4.03 -2.89 -3.62
CA THR A 77 3.05 -1.81 -3.85
C THR A 77 2.17 -2.15 -5.05
N SER A 78 1.04 -1.46 -5.16
CA SER A 78 0.20 -1.53 -6.36
C SER A 78 0.68 -0.62 -7.50
N ASN A 79 1.81 0.05 -7.34
CA ASN A 79 2.47 0.74 -8.44
C ASN A 79 3.08 -0.29 -9.38
N VAL A 80 2.81 -0.16 -10.66
CA VAL A 80 3.25 -1.19 -11.60
C VAL A 80 3.43 -0.65 -13.00
N MET A 81 4.42 -1.20 -13.70
CA MET A 81 4.57 -1.06 -15.14
C MET A 81 3.87 -2.23 -15.84
N ALA A 82 2.98 -1.90 -16.76
CA ALA A 82 2.33 -2.86 -17.63
C ALA A 82 2.85 -2.73 -19.07
N LYS A 83 2.97 -3.85 -19.77
CA LYS A 83 3.32 -3.90 -21.17
C LYS A 83 2.37 -4.82 -21.93
N VAL A 84 1.31 -4.25 -22.49
CA VAL A 84 0.26 -4.99 -23.18
C VAL A 84 0.29 -4.64 -24.67
N ALA A 85 0.37 -5.64 -25.52
CA ALA A 85 0.48 -5.47 -26.98
C ALA A 85 1.59 -4.47 -27.42
N GLY A 86 2.74 -4.51 -26.72
CA GLY A 86 3.85 -3.59 -26.97
C GLY A 86 3.67 -2.17 -26.43
N ILE A 87 2.55 -1.87 -25.79
CA ILE A 87 2.24 -0.55 -25.20
C ILE A 87 2.63 -0.58 -23.73
N THR A 88 3.57 0.29 -23.36
CA THR A 88 3.94 0.50 -21.95
C THR A 88 3.01 1.51 -21.31
N LYS A 89 2.39 1.13 -20.21
CA LYS A 89 1.53 1.94 -19.36
C LYS A 89 1.92 1.74 -17.89
N THR A 90 1.74 2.76 -17.07
CA THR A 90 1.97 2.67 -15.63
C THR A 90 0.67 2.84 -14.87
N ASN A 91 0.60 2.19 -13.70
CA ASN A 91 -0.33 2.54 -12.64
C ASN A 91 0.44 3.16 -11.49
N THR A 92 -0.01 4.33 -11.02
CA THR A 92 0.52 4.99 -9.83
C THR A 92 -0.62 5.26 -8.87
N SER A 93 -0.73 4.46 -7.83
CA SER A 93 -1.77 4.52 -6.81
C SER A 93 -1.21 4.58 -5.38
N VAL A 94 0.12 4.43 -5.26
CA VAL A 94 0.89 4.61 -4.03
C VAL A 94 1.88 5.75 -4.22
N PHE A 95 1.90 6.68 -3.27
CA PHE A 95 2.69 7.90 -3.35
C PHE A 95 3.52 8.10 -2.09
N LYS A 96 4.75 8.55 -2.26
CA LYS A 96 5.58 9.10 -1.19
C LYS A 96 5.02 10.45 -0.79
N GLU A 97 4.49 10.57 0.41
CA GLU A 97 3.92 11.82 0.92
C GLU A 97 4.67 12.29 2.16
N LYS A 98 4.89 13.61 2.26
CA LYS A 98 5.59 14.19 3.40
C LYS A 98 4.74 14.11 4.67
N ARG A 99 5.35 13.65 5.77
CA ARG A 99 4.76 13.57 7.10
C ARG A 99 5.75 14.07 8.14
N GLY A 100 5.53 15.26 8.66
CA GLY A 100 6.48 15.87 9.61
C GLY A 100 7.88 16.00 9.01
N ASN A 101 8.87 15.40 9.66
CA ASN A 101 10.25 15.37 9.18
C ASN A 101 10.55 14.20 8.23
N GLY A 102 9.66 13.22 8.14
CA GLY A 102 9.79 12.03 7.30
C GLY A 102 8.70 11.93 6.24
N PHE A 103 8.40 10.69 5.85
CA PHE A 103 7.42 10.39 4.82
C PHE A 103 6.41 9.34 5.30
N CYS A 104 5.36 9.15 4.53
CA CYS A 104 4.39 8.08 4.67
C CYS A 104 3.92 7.61 3.30
N ALA A 105 3.32 6.43 3.26
CA ALA A 105 2.65 5.94 2.08
C ALA A 105 1.24 6.54 1.99
N ARG A 106 0.95 7.29 0.92
CA ARG A 106 -0.39 7.72 0.58
C ARG A 106 -0.98 6.78 -0.46
N LEU A 107 -2.08 6.16 -0.13
CA LEU A 107 -2.77 5.19 -0.97
C LEU A 107 -4.02 5.82 -1.57
N GLU A 108 -4.19 5.71 -2.88
CA GLU A 108 -5.36 6.23 -3.60
C GLU A 108 -5.97 5.16 -4.50
N THR A 109 -7.28 5.02 -4.45
CA THR A 109 -8.00 4.25 -5.47
C THR A 109 -8.28 5.14 -6.67
N ARG A 110 -7.89 4.71 -7.86
CA ARG A 110 -7.99 5.46 -9.11
C ARG A 110 -8.64 4.63 -10.21
N ILE A 111 -9.25 5.31 -11.17
CA ILE A 111 -9.71 4.68 -12.40
C ILE A 111 -8.63 4.89 -13.45
N GLU A 112 -7.99 3.81 -13.87
CA GLU A 112 -7.00 3.83 -14.94
C GLU A 112 -7.60 3.34 -16.25
N SER A 113 -7.36 4.09 -17.31
CA SER A 113 -7.87 3.77 -18.63
C SER A 113 -6.76 3.81 -19.67
N VAL A 114 -6.75 2.81 -20.52
CA VAL A 114 -5.93 2.79 -21.74
C VAL A 114 -6.84 2.53 -22.93
N LYS A 115 -6.89 3.49 -23.85
CA LYS A 115 -7.68 3.37 -25.06
C LYS A 115 -6.77 3.63 -26.25
N VAL A 116 -6.57 2.62 -27.05
CA VAL A 116 -5.86 2.72 -28.33
C VAL A 116 -6.76 2.12 -29.40
N LEU A 117 -7.13 2.89 -30.38
CA LEU A 117 -8.14 2.54 -31.40
C LEU A 117 -7.80 1.20 -32.05
N GLY A 118 -8.74 0.26 -31.97
CA GLY A 118 -8.61 -1.07 -32.56
C GLY A 118 -7.62 -2.03 -31.87
N ILE A 119 -6.89 -1.58 -30.84
CA ILE A 119 -5.86 -2.40 -30.20
C ILE A 119 -6.19 -2.66 -28.72
N VAL A 120 -6.42 -1.61 -27.94
CA VAL A 120 -6.62 -1.69 -26.50
C VAL A 120 -7.80 -0.80 -26.08
N ASN A 121 -8.68 -1.36 -25.27
CA ASN A 121 -9.74 -0.61 -24.60
C ASN A 121 -9.93 -1.21 -23.21
N ILE A 122 -9.16 -0.74 -22.26
CA ILE A 122 -9.13 -1.24 -20.90
C ILE A 122 -9.42 -0.09 -19.95
N THR A 123 -10.34 -0.31 -19.03
CA THR A 123 -10.56 0.57 -17.89
C THR A 123 -10.64 -0.30 -16.64
N VAL A 124 -9.79 -0.03 -15.67
CA VAL A 124 -9.70 -0.78 -14.42
C VAL A 124 -9.79 0.16 -13.22
N LEU A 125 -10.30 -0.35 -12.13
CA LEU A 125 -10.19 0.28 -10.82
C LEU A 125 -8.88 -0.19 -10.20
N ALA A 126 -7.93 0.73 -10.04
CA ALA A 126 -6.64 0.47 -9.43
C ALA A 126 -6.68 0.97 -7.98
N SER A 127 -6.76 0.05 -7.04
CA SER A 127 -6.70 0.37 -5.61
C SER A 127 -5.26 0.65 -5.21
N GLY A 128 -5.03 1.73 -4.45
CA GLY A 128 -3.75 1.97 -3.80
C GLY A 128 -3.56 0.96 -2.67
N SER A 129 -2.53 0.12 -2.79
CA SER A 129 -2.25 -0.94 -1.82
C SER A 129 -0.77 -1.06 -1.55
N ILE A 130 -0.44 -1.37 -0.30
CA ILE A 130 0.87 -1.87 0.11
C ILE A 130 0.67 -3.21 0.80
N PHE A 131 1.58 -4.13 0.61
CA PHE A 131 1.49 -5.48 1.16
C PHE A 131 2.87 -6.08 1.42
N LEU A 132 2.93 -7.11 2.23
CA LEU A 132 4.14 -7.91 2.39
C LEU A 132 4.22 -8.92 1.25
N GLY A 133 5.27 -8.83 0.45
CA GLY A 133 5.46 -9.59 -0.77
C GLY A 133 6.07 -8.75 -1.88
N ASP A 134 5.94 -9.19 -3.11
CA ASP A 134 6.39 -8.45 -4.29
C ASP A 134 5.40 -8.51 -5.45
N MET A 135 5.55 -7.59 -6.39
CA MET A 135 4.77 -7.53 -7.62
C MET A 135 5.68 -7.92 -8.79
N GLU A 136 5.31 -8.94 -9.52
CA GLU A 136 6.03 -9.37 -10.71
C GLU A 136 5.68 -8.49 -11.91
N GLU A 137 6.70 -7.86 -12.49
CA GLU A 137 6.57 -6.96 -13.65
C GLU A 137 7.24 -7.53 -14.92
N PRO A 138 6.81 -7.10 -16.09
CA PRO A 138 5.68 -6.22 -16.38
C PRO A 138 4.36 -6.99 -16.37
N ILE A 139 3.26 -6.29 -16.03
CA ILE A 139 1.93 -6.86 -16.22
C ILE A 139 1.64 -6.94 -17.73
N THR A 140 1.40 -8.14 -18.25
CA THR A 140 1.24 -8.38 -19.69
C THR A 140 -0.21 -8.49 -20.13
N GLY A 141 -1.15 -8.50 -19.18
CA GLY A 141 -2.59 -8.61 -19.47
C GLY A 141 -3.45 -8.31 -18.25
N THR A 142 -4.75 -8.18 -18.46
CA THR A 142 -5.71 -7.94 -17.38
C THR A 142 -6.27 -9.25 -16.79
N LYS A 143 -6.18 -10.35 -17.54
CA LYS A 143 -6.62 -11.66 -17.05
C LYS A 143 -5.51 -12.28 -16.21
N GLY A 144 -5.85 -12.63 -14.97
CA GLY A 144 -4.91 -13.28 -14.06
C GLY A 144 -3.79 -12.34 -13.59
N ALA A 145 -4.01 -11.02 -13.59
CA ALA A 145 -3.05 -10.06 -13.06
C ALA A 145 -2.74 -10.33 -11.57
N GLU A 146 -3.67 -10.94 -10.85
CA GLU A 146 -3.47 -11.41 -9.49
C GLU A 146 -2.35 -12.45 -9.34
N ARG A 147 -2.00 -13.16 -10.41
CA ARG A 147 -0.89 -14.14 -10.41
C ARG A 147 0.48 -13.48 -10.34
N ASN A 148 0.54 -12.20 -10.67
CA ASN A 148 1.77 -11.41 -10.55
C ASN A 148 1.98 -10.88 -9.11
N LEU A 149 1.03 -11.15 -8.20
CA LEU A 149 1.12 -10.80 -6.80
C LEU A 149 1.67 -11.99 -6.01
N ASN A 150 2.91 -11.88 -5.57
CA ASN A 150 3.53 -12.86 -4.68
C ASN A 150 3.28 -12.41 -3.24
N TRP A 151 2.18 -12.87 -2.68
CA TRP A 151 1.76 -12.53 -1.32
C TRP A 151 2.60 -13.24 -0.27
N GLY A 152 2.94 -12.50 0.78
CA GLY A 152 3.61 -13.01 1.95
C GLY A 152 5.12 -12.96 1.87
N VAL A 153 5.73 -12.88 3.03
CA VAL A 153 7.17 -13.01 3.25
C VAL A 153 7.40 -14.06 4.32
N PRO A 154 8.53 -14.79 4.29
CA PRO A 154 8.84 -15.75 5.34
C PRO A 154 8.83 -15.06 6.71
N PHE A 155 8.02 -15.58 7.63
CA PHE A 155 7.89 -15.06 8.98
C PHE A 155 7.89 -16.23 9.99
N THR A 156 8.87 -16.23 10.87
CA THR A 156 9.11 -17.35 11.81
C THR A 156 8.68 -17.07 13.24
N LEU A 157 8.25 -15.82 13.51
CA LEU A 157 7.80 -15.42 14.85
C LEU A 157 6.28 -15.58 14.96
N CYS A 158 5.78 -15.72 16.19
CA CYS A 158 4.35 -15.71 16.49
C CYS A 158 3.97 -14.32 17.06
N PRO A 159 3.56 -13.36 16.23
CA PRO A 159 3.20 -12.03 16.72
C PRO A 159 1.88 -12.11 17.48
N LYS A 160 1.79 -11.38 18.58
CA LYS A 160 0.53 -11.21 19.33
C LYS A 160 -0.34 -10.09 18.75
N ALA A 161 0.29 -9.11 18.10
CA ALA A 161 -0.36 -7.95 17.53
C ALA A 161 0.52 -7.32 16.46
N ILE A 162 -0.12 -6.61 15.53
CA ILE A 162 0.53 -5.68 14.60
C ILE A 162 0.10 -4.27 14.98
N ARG A 163 1.05 -3.35 15.02
CA ARG A 163 0.80 -1.94 15.22
C ARG A 163 1.13 -1.16 13.97
N TYR A 164 0.24 -0.27 13.58
CA TYR A 164 0.44 0.68 12.50
C TYR A 164 -0.30 1.98 12.78
N ASP A 165 0.22 3.08 12.25
CA ASP A 165 -0.39 4.38 12.33
C ASP A 165 -1.01 4.73 10.97
N TYR A 166 -2.25 5.19 10.96
CA TYR A 166 -2.94 5.52 9.71
C TYR A 166 -3.83 6.75 9.86
N LYS A 167 -4.11 7.38 8.73
CA LYS A 167 -5.11 8.42 8.59
C LYS A 167 -5.93 8.12 7.34
N THR A 168 -7.24 8.11 7.48
CA THR A 168 -8.15 7.95 6.35
C THR A 168 -8.83 9.26 6.02
N LYS A 169 -9.08 9.47 4.72
CA LYS A 169 -9.97 10.50 4.21
C LYS A 169 -11.02 9.80 3.35
N ILE A 170 -12.20 9.64 3.90
CA ILE A 170 -13.35 9.05 3.20
C ILE A 170 -14.21 10.20 2.68
N ILE A 171 -14.63 10.11 1.42
CA ILE A 171 -15.58 11.05 0.84
C ILE A 171 -16.96 10.76 1.45
N GLU A 172 -17.63 11.80 1.95
CA GLU A 172 -18.89 11.66 2.70
C GLU A 172 -20.05 11.12 1.87
N ASN A 173 -19.99 11.26 0.54
CA ASN A 173 -21.03 10.77 -0.36
C ASN A 173 -20.82 9.31 -0.75
N GLU A 174 -21.89 8.66 -1.22
CA GLU A 174 -21.82 7.34 -1.83
C GLU A 174 -20.83 7.34 -3.00
N ASN A 175 -19.70 6.69 -2.82
CA ASN A 175 -18.58 6.72 -3.78
C ASN A 175 -18.18 5.33 -4.26
N ARG A 176 -18.89 4.28 -3.88
CA ARG A 176 -18.60 2.93 -4.30
C ARG A 176 -18.98 2.72 -5.75
N ILE A 177 -18.03 2.21 -6.50
CA ILE A 177 -18.25 1.86 -7.91
C ILE A 177 -17.84 0.42 -8.18
N ARG A 178 -18.46 -0.19 -9.14
CA ARG A 178 -18.05 -1.46 -9.72
C ARG A 178 -17.64 -1.23 -11.18
N LEU A 179 -16.46 -1.68 -11.53
CA LEU A 179 -16.03 -1.82 -12.90
C LEU A 179 -16.05 -3.31 -13.27
N THR A 180 -16.78 -3.65 -14.32
CA THR A 180 -16.78 -5.00 -14.88
C THR A 180 -16.00 -5.01 -16.18
N GLY A 181 -15.58 -6.20 -16.64
CA GLY A 181 -14.95 -6.35 -17.94
C GLY A 181 -15.67 -5.54 -19.01
N PHE A 182 -14.99 -5.03 -20.00
CA PHE A 182 -15.49 -4.08 -20.99
C PHE A 182 -15.79 -2.67 -20.47
N SER A 183 -15.19 -2.28 -19.35
CA SER A 183 -15.24 -0.90 -18.84
C SER A 183 -16.63 -0.40 -18.43
N LYS A 184 -17.58 -1.29 -18.18
CA LYS A 184 -18.90 -0.88 -17.70
C LYS A 184 -18.79 -0.45 -16.24
N LYS A 185 -18.98 0.84 -16.00
CA LYS A 185 -19.01 1.44 -14.67
C LYS A 185 -20.46 1.43 -14.15
N SER A 186 -20.66 0.96 -12.94
CA SER A 186 -21.92 1.09 -12.19
C SER A 186 -21.63 1.62 -10.80
N GLN A 187 -22.51 2.46 -10.29
CA GLN A 187 -22.48 2.88 -8.89
C GLN A 187 -23.17 1.83 -8.03
N ILE A 188 -22.62 1.58 -6.87
CA ILE A 188 -23.22 0.73 -5.83
C ILE A 188 -23.40 1.55 -4.57
N THR A 189 -24.45 1.20 -3.79
CA THR A 189 -24.76 1.87 -2.53
C THR A 189 -23.67 1.70 -1.48
N GLY A 190 -23.48 2.71 -0.67
CA GLY A 190 -22.54 2.75 0.45
C GLY A 190 -21.27 3.52 0.18
N GLN A 191 -20.52 3.73 1.24
CA GLN A 191 -19.19 4.36 1.20
C GLN A 191 -18.11 3.31 0.99
N ASP A 192 -17.05 3.70 0.30
CA ASP A 192 -15.82 2.93 0.26
C ASP A 192 -15.07 3.06 1.58
N CYS A 193 -14.33 2.02 1.97
CA CYS A 193 -13.60 1.98 3.23
C CYS A 193 -12.16 1.56 2.99
N ALA A 194 -11.24 2.10 3.78
CA ALA A 194 -9.90 1.53 3.88
C ALA A 194 -9.99 0.14 4.53
N MET A 195 -9.24 -0.82 4.00
CA MET A 195 -9.23 -2.19 4.48
C MET A 195 -7.82 -2.61 4.84
N MET A 196 -7.68 -3.30 5.97
CA MET A 196 -6.48 -4.05 6.31
C MET A 196 -6.84 -5.53 6.39
N VAL A 197 -6.00 -6.36 5.82
CA VAL A 197 -6.10 -7.82 5.86
C VAL A 197 -4.81 -8.37 6.44
N LEU A 198 -4.95 -9.30 7.39
CA LEU A 198 -3.87 -10.04 8.03
C LEU A 198 -3.96 -11.52 7.68
#